data_50b04b4a97faa250b9b1950d5b34553a
#
_entry.id   50b04b4a97faa250b9b1950d5b34553a
#
_cell.length_a   1.000
_cell.length_b   1.000
_cell.length_c   1.000
_cell.angle_alpha   90.00
_cell.angle_beta   90.00
_cell.angle_gamma   90.00
#
_symmetry.space_group_name_H-M   'P 1'
#
loop_
_entity.id
_entity.type
_entity.pdbx_description
1 polymer ?
#
loop_
_entity_poly.entity_id
_entity_poly.type
_entity_poly.pdbx_seq_one_letter_code
_entity_poly.pdbx_strand_id
1 'polypeptide(L)'
;VGGKRAFPFIGPYAASKFAIEGFSESLRRELMLFGIDVIIIGPGAVKTAIWDKAEEIDISPYGNSPYLQILQNSQNTFIAQGRKGFPPEKLGRLIHKALTVANPKVRYSANPASIVEKTMMALAPKRTLDKIVARALGLMPK
;
A
#
# COMPACT_ATOMS: atom_id res chain seq x y z
N VAL A 1 2.12 1.03 -1.86
CA VAL A 1 2.34 -0.11 -0.95
C VAL A 1 1.32 -1.20 -1.28
N GLY A 2 0.01 -0.92 -1.32
CA GLY A 2 -1.05 -1.89 -1.51
C GLY A 2 -1.02 -2.70 -2.82
N GLY A 3 -0.43 -2.19 -3.89
CA GLY A 3 -0.27 -2.93 -5.16
C GLY A 3 0.97 -3.84 -5.23
N LYS A 4 1.73 -3.96 -4.13
CA LYS A 4 2.93 -4.82 -4.07
C LYS A 4 2.98 -5.71 -2.84
N ARG A 5 2.08 -5.52 -1.90
CA ARG A 5 1.96 -6.27 -0.65
C ARG A 5 0.50 -6.41 -0.28
N ALA A 6 0.11 -7.60 0.14
CA ALA A 6 -1.18 -7.85 0.75
C ALA A 6 -1.00 -7.99 2.26
N PHE A 7 -1.89 -7.34 3.00
CA PHE A 7 -1.95 -7.46 4.45
C PHE A 7 -3.24 -8.19 4.84
N PRO A 8 -3.26 -8.88 5.98
CA PRO A 8 -4.48 -9.47 6.50
C PRO A 8 -5.62 -8.44 6.61
N PHE A 9 -6.84 -8.90 6.47
CA PHE A 9 -8.11 -8.16 6.57
C PHE A 9 -8.41 -7.14 5.45
N ILE A 10 -7.45 -6.82 4.58
CA ILE A 10 -7.64 -5.90 3.45
C ILE A 10 -7.43 -6.58 2.09
N GLY A 11 -7.78 -7.87 1.98
CA GLY A 11 -7.62 -8.66 0.75
C GLY A 11 -8.24 -8.02 -0.50
N PRO A 12 -9.53 -7.63 -0.49
CA PRO A 12 -10.17 -6.99 -1.64
C PRO A 12 -9.50 -5.68 -2.06
N TYR A 13 -9.08 -4.87 -1.09
CA TYR A 13 -8.32 -3.65 -1.35
C TYR A 13 -6.97 -3.98 -2.01
N ALA A 14 -6.23 -4.93 -1.45
CA ALA A 14 -4.95 -5.35 -2.04
C ALA A 14 -5.15 -5.86 -3.47
N ALA A 15 -6.13 -6.73 -3.72
CA ALA A 15 -6.46 -7.25 -5.05
C ALA A 15 -6.73 -6.12 -6.04
N SER A 16 -7.52 -5.11 -5.68
CA SER A 16 -7.80 -3.96 -6.54
C SER A 16 -6.53 -3.15 -6.88
N LYS A 17 -5.62 -3.01 -5.93
CA LYS A 17 -4.36 -2.28 -6.15
C LYS A 17 -3.36 -3.08 -6.99
N PHE A 18 -3.30 -4.39 -6.83
CA PHE A 18 -2.50 -5.27 -7.71
C PHE A 18 -3.06 -5.25 -9.15
N ALA A 19 -4.38 -5.27 -9.31
CA ALA A 19 -5.02 -5.17 -10.62
C ALA A 19 -4.64 -3.86 -11.33
N ILE A 20 -4.66 -2.72 -10.64
CA ILE A 20 -4.26 -1.42 -11.19
C ILE A 20 -2.78 -1.44 -11.61
N GLU A 21 -1.89 -2.05 -10.84
CA GLU A 21 -0.46 -2.16 -11.21
C GLU A 21 -0.28 -2.96 -12.50
N GLY A 22 -0.92 -4.15 -12.59
CA GLY A 22 -0.86 -4.99 -13.79
C GLY A 22 -1.49 -4.33 -15.01
N PHE A 23 -2.67 -3.73 -14.85
CA PHE A 23 -3.32 -2.97 -15.91
C PHE A 23 -2.45 -1.82 -16.42
N SER A 24 -1.88 -1.02 -15.52
CA SER A 24 -1.00 0.09 -15.90
C SER A 24 0.26 -0.38 -16.63
N GLU A 25 0.79 -1.55 -16.26
CA GLU A 25 1.95 -2.13 -16.93
C GLU A 25 1.62 -2.58 -18.36
N SER A 26 0.46 -3.20 -18.58
CA SER A 26 -0.03 -3.58 -19.90
C SER A 26 -0.26 -2.33 -20.77
N LEU A 27 -1.05 -1.40 -20.26
CA LEU A 27 -1.39 -0.16 -20.95
C LEU A 27 -0.14 0.65 -21.33
N ARG A 28 0.88 0.69 -20.48
CA ARG A 28 2.14 1.37 -20.79
C ARG A 28 2.83 0.77 -22.01
N ARG A 29 2.81 -0.57 -22.16
CA ARG A 29 3.40 -1.25 -23.29
C ARG A 29 2.62 -1.00 -24.58
N GLU A 30 1.30 -1.02 -24.51
CA GLU A 30 0.40 -0.76 -25.63
C GLU A 30 0.55 0.67 -26.16
N LEU A 31 0.66 1.65 -25.26
CA LEU A 31 0.73 3.06 -25.61
C LEU A 31 2.12 3.54 -26.03
N MET A 32 3.15 2.69 -25.91
CA MET A 32 4.50 2.99 -26.46
C MET A 32 4.46 3.31 -27.95
N LEU A 33 3.57 2.67 -28.72
CA LEU A 33 3.37 2.93 -30.15
C LEU A 33 3.01 4.39 -30.44
N PHE A 34 2.33 5.04 -29.48
CA PHE A 34 1.83 6.41 -29.62
C PHE A 34 2.70 7.44 -28.88
N GLY A 35 3.83 7.01 -28.31
CA GLY A 35 4.70 7.89 -27.52
C GLY A 35 4.04 8.39 -26.22
N ILE A 36 3.07 7.66 -25.68
CA ILE A 36 2.35 8.02 -24.45
C ILE A 36 2.94 7.28 -23.26
N ASP A 37 3.36 8.03 -22.25
CA ASP A 37 3.86 7.49 -21.00
C ASP A 37 2.73 7.20 -20.00
N VAL A 38 2.70 5.98 -19.47
CA VAL A 38 1.83 5.61 -18.34
C VAL A 38 2.68 5.54 -17.08
N ILE A 39 2.42 6.43 -16.13
CA ILE A 39 3.22 6.63 -14.94
C ILE A 39 2.42 6.20 -13.70
N ILE A 40 2.97 5.30 -12.91
CA ILE A 40 2.36 4.85 -11.65
C ILE A 40 2.84 5.74 -10.49
N ILE A 41 1.90 6.34 -9.77
CA ILE A 41 2.18 7.05 -8.53
C ILE A 41 1.84 6.16 -7.34
N GLY A 42 2.85 5.84 -6.52
CA GLY A 42 2.69 5.07 -5.28
C GLY A 42 2.80 5.99 -4.06
N PRO A 43 1.68 6.54 -3.55
CA PRO A 43 1.74 7.58 -2.51
C PRO A 43 2.26 7.08 -1.16
N GLY A 44 1.93 5.85 -0.75
CA GLY A 44 2.12 5.43 0.64
C GLY A 44 1.06 6.04 1.56
N ALA A 45 1.39 6.27 2.83
CA ALA A 45 0.49 6.94 3.77
C ALA A 45 0.53 8.46 3.56
N VAL A 46 -0.64 9.05 3.32
CA VAL A 46 -0.83 10.51 3.16
C VAL A 46 -1.78 10.99 4.24
N LYS A 47 -1.44 12.10 4.86
CA LYS A 47 -2.26 12.71 5.93
C LYS A 47 -3.51 13.35 5.31
N THR A 48 -4.64 12.65 5.39
CA THR A 48 -5.94 13.07 4.86
C THR A 48 -7.06 12.61 5.79
N ALA A 49 -8.27 13.14 5.62
CA ALA A 49 -9.46 12.78 6.39
C ALA A 49 -9.91 11.30 6.22
N ILE A 50 -9.27 10.52 5.34
CA ILE A 50 -9.58 9.08 5.23
C ILE A 50 -9.31 8.32 6.52
N TRP A 51 -8.39 8.82 7.35
CA TRP A 51 -8.04 8.19 8.62
C TRP A 51 -9.11 8.40 9.70
N ASP A 52 -9.85 9.49 9.62
CA ASP A 52 -10.99 9.73 10.50
C ASP A 52 -12.15 8.81 10.15
N LYS A 53 -12.45 8.65 8.85
CA LYS A 53 -13.41 7.66 8.36
C LYS A 53 -13.02 6.22 8.69
N ALA A 54 -11.74 5.91 8.71
CA ALA A 54 -11.26 4.58 9.10
C ALA A 54 -11.47 4.29 10.60
N GLU A 55 -11.50 5.32 11.44
CA GLU A 55 -11.81 5.22 12.87
C GLU A 55 -13.30 4.93 13.12
N GLU A 56 -14.18 5.41 12.25
CA GLU A 56 -15.63 5.22 12.32
C GLU A 56 -16.09 3.83 11.87
N ILE A 57 -15.18 2.99 11.34
CA ILE A 57 -15.54 1.64 10.89
C ILE A 57 -15.95 0.79 12.09
N ASP A 58 -17.22 0.38 12.09
CA ASP A 58 -17.77 -0.51 13.12
C ASP A 58 -17.26 -1.94 12.93
N ILE A 59 -16.58 -2.44 13.95
CA ILE A 59 -16.10 -3.83 14.02
C ILE A 59 -16.91 -4.69 15.00
N SER A 60 -17.98 -4.15 15.60
CA SER A 60 -18.85 -4.86 16.53
C SER A 60 -19.47 -6.15 15.94
N PRO A 61 -19.79 -6.24 14.62
CA PRO A 61 -20.25 -7.49 14.03
C PRO A 61 -19.29 -8.66 14.18
N TYR A 62 -18.02 -8.40 14.46
CA TYR A 62 -16.99 -9.42 14.69
C TYR A 62 -16.78 -9.74 16.15
N GLY A 63 -17.69 -9.33 17.06
CA GLY A 63 -17.57 -9.47 18.53
C GLY A 63 -17.29 -10.90 19.01
N ASN A 64 -17.88 -11.90 18.35
CA ASN A 64 -17.68 -13.31 18.64
C ASN A 64 -16.58 -13.97 17.79
N SER A 65 -15.83 -13.20 17.02
CA SER A 65 -14.76 -13.70 16.16
C SER A 65 -13.44 -13.79 16.93
N PRO A 66 -12.63 -14.85 16.72
CA PRO A 66 -11.27 -14.90 17.26
C PRO A 66 -10.37 -13.78 16.73
N TYR A 67 -10.81 -13.08 15.70
CA TYR A 67 -10.08 -11.97 15.09
C TYR A 67 -10.37 -10.60 15.72
N LEU A 68 -11.37 -10.47 16.62
CA LEU A 68 -11.79 -9.15 17.13
C LEU A 68 -10.61 -8.31 17.66
N GLN A 69 -9.82 -8.87 18.57
CA GLN A 69 -8.69 -8.16 19.18
C GLN A 69 -7.62 -7.80 18.14
N ILE A 70 -7.41 -8.67 17.15
CA ILE A 70 -6.44 -8.46 16.09
C ILE A 70 -6.92 -7.35 15.13
N LEU A 71 -8.22 -7.33 14.84
CA LEU A 71 -8.85 -6.27 14.02
C LEU A 71 -8.71 -4.91 14.70
N GLN A 72 -9.02 -4.80 16.00
CA GLN A 72 -8.86 -3.58 16.79
C GLN A 72 -7.42 -3.07 16.75
N ASN A 73 -6.47 -3.94 17.05
CA ASN A 73 -5.05 -3.58 17.07
C ASN A 73 -4.56 -3.16 15.65
N SER A 74 -5.03 -3.86 14.62
CA SER A 74 -4.69 -3.54 13.23
C SER A 74 -5.26 -2.19 12.82
N GLN A 75 -6.55 -1.92 13.11
CA GLN A 75 -7.21 -0.65 12.83
C GLN A 75 -6.46 0.51 13.50
N ASN A 76 -6.20 0.41 14.81
CA ASN A 76 -5.47 1.43 15.56
C ASN A 76 -4.08 1.69 14.98
N THR A 77 -3.36 0.62 14.60
CA THR A 77 -2.02 0.72 14.02
C THR A 77 -2.05 1.41 12.66
N PHE A 78 -2.99 1.03 11.78
CA PHE A 78 -3.14 1.64 10.47
C PHE A 78 -3.51 3.12 10.56
N ILE A 79 -4.44 3.49 11.45
CA ILE A 79 -4.84 4.89 11.68
C ILE A 79 -3.65 5.70 12.19
N ALA A 80 -2.96 5.20 13.22
CA ALA A 80 -1.80 5.89 13.80
C ALA A 80 -0.67 6.11 12.78
N GLN A 81 -0.38 5.10 11.95
CA GLN A 81 0.60 5.23 10.88
C GLN A 81 0.12 6.17 9.77
N GLY A 82 -1.16 6.13 9.44
CA GLY A 82 -1.77 6.96 8.43
C GLY A 82 -1.73 8.44 8.79
N ARG A 83 -2.09 8.78 10.02
CA ARG A 83 -2.02 10.15 10.55
C ARG A 83 -0.60 10.72 10.62
N LYS A 84 0.43 9.85 10.70
CA LYS A 84 1.85 10.21 10.58
C LYS A 84 2.33 10.27 9.13
N GLY A 85 1.45 10.06 8.15
CA GLY A 85 1.76 10.18 6.74
C GLY A 85 2.27 11.57 6.37
N PHE A 86 2.83 11.70 5.17
CA PHE A 86 3.30 13.02 4.72
C PHE A 86 2.15 13.88 4.18
N PRO A 87 2.36 15.21 4.12
CA PRO A 87 1.32 16.13 3.69
C PRO A 87 0.96 15.94 2.21
N PRO A 88 -0.30 16.19 1.81
CA PRO A 88 -0.76 16.04 0.42
C PRO A 88 0.06 16.86 -0.59
N GLU A 89 0.58 18.00 -0.19
CA GLU A 89 1.38 18.90 -1.04
C GLU A 89 2.67 18.23 -1.53
N LYS A 90 3.26 17.34 -0.71
CA LYS A 90 4.43 16.55 -1.14
C LYS A 90 4.07 15.60 -2.27
N LEU A 91 2.87 15.02 -2.21
CA LEU A 91 2.37 14.15 -3.28
C LEU A 91 2.08 14.98 -4.54
N GLY A 92 1.46 16.15 -4.39
CA GLY A 92 1.22 17.08 -5.52
C GLY A 92 2.50 17.45 -6.25
N ARG A 93 3.56 17.80 -5.51
CA ARG A 93 4.89 18.09 -6.13
C ARG A 93 5.48 16.87 -6.85
N LEU A 94 5.27 15.67 -6.32
CA LEU A 94 5.75 14.44 -6.96
C LEU A 94 5.01 14.16 -8.27
N ILE A 95 3.70 14.37 -8.30
CA ILE A 95 2.85 14.21 -9.48
C ILE A 95 3.25 15.27 -10.53
N HIS A 96 3.35 16.53 -10.13
CA HIS A 96 3.80 17.60 -11.02
C HIS A 96 5.16 17.26 -11.67
N LYS A 97 6.12 16.83 -10.85
CA LYS A 97 7.43 16.40 -11.37
C LYS A 97 7.29 15.25 -12.38
N ALA A 98 6.47 14.24 -12.08
CA ALA A 98 6.28 13.10 -12.98
C ALA A 98 5.71 13.50 -14.34
N LEU A 99 4.84 14.54 -14.39
CA LEU A 99 4.18 15.04 -15.58
C LEU A 99 5.02 16.05 -16.39
N THR A 100 6.06 16.64 -15.80
CA THR A 100 6.81 17.73 -16.42
C THR A 100 8.24 17.38 -16.82
N VAL A 101 8.79 16.25 -16.38
CA VAL A 101 10.13 15.83 -16.79
C VAL A 101 10.09 15.22 -18.19
N ALA A 102 11.11 15.49 -19.00
CA ALA A 102 11.20 15.02 -20.37
C ALA A 102 11.24 13.48 -20.50
N ASN A 103 11.86 12.78 -19.55
CA ASN A 103 11.96 11.33 -19.50
C ASN A 103 11.46 10.83 -18.14
N PRO A 104 10.16 10.63 -17.97
CA PRO A 104 9.61 10.23 -16.69
C PRO A 104 9.94 8.77 -16.35
N LYS A 105 10.12 8.51 -15.06
CA LYS A 105 10.20 7.12 -14.59
C LYS A 105 8.82 6.47 -14.68
N VAL A 106 8.79 5.19 -14.99
CA VAL A 106 7.53 4.40 -15.03
C VAL A 106 6.81 4.36 -13.68
N ARG A 107 7.52 4.67 -12.59
CA ARG A 107 6.96 4.69 -11.24
C ARG A 107 7.63 5.71 -10.35
N TYR A 108 6.81 6.46 -9.62
CA TYR A 108 7.24 7.35 -8.54
C TYR A 108 6.62 6.88 -7.22
N SER A 109 7.41 6.90 -6.16
CA SER A 109 6.93 6.60 -4.80
C SER A 109 7.29 7.74 -3.88
N ALA A 110 6.31 8.24 -3.14
CA ALA A 110 6.53 9.32 -2.18
C ALA A 110 7.28 8.83 -0.92
N ASN A 111 7.18 7.54 -0.62
CA ASN A 111 7.95 6.89 0.42
C ASN A 111 8.65 5.65 -0.15
N PRO A 112 9.80 5.81 -0.82
CA PRO A 112 10.53 4.68 -1.35
C PRO A 112 11.07 3.83 -0.19
N ALA A 113 10.74 2.53 -0.21
CA ALA A 113 11.40 1.58 0.67
C ALA A 113 12.91 1.62 0.42
N SER A 114 13.71 1.43 1.47
CA SER A 114 15.16 1.32 1.34
C SER A 114 15.56 0.18 0.39
N ILE A 115 16.74 0.26 -0.17
CA ILE A 115 17.27 -0.81 -1.03
C ILE A 115 17.29 -2.13 -0.25
N VAL A 116 17.74 -2.08 0.99
CA VAL A 116 17.78 -3.25 1.90
C VAL A 116 16.39 -3.86 2.09
N GLU A 117 15.38 -3.02 2.37
CA GLU A 117 13.99 -3.50 2.53
C GLU A 117 13.45 -4.14 1.25
N LYS A 118 13.72 -3.54 0.09
CA LYS A 118 13.30 -4.09 -1.21
C LYS A 118 13.96 -5.45 -1.48
N THR A 119 15.27 -5.54 -1.26
CA THR A 119 16.03 -6.77 -1.48
C THR A 119 15.61 -7.86 -0.52
N MET A 120 15.46 -7.55 0.75
CA MET A 120 15.00 -8.50 1.76
C MET A 120 13.61 -9.05 1.41
N MET A 121 12.69 -8.20 0.96
CA MET A 121 11.34 -8.62 0.57
C MET A 121 11.28 -9.39 -0.75
N ALA A 122 12.21 -9.15 -1.66
CA ALA A 122 12.30 -9.88 -2.93
C ALA A 122 12.89 -11.29 -2.75
N LEU A 123 13.86 -11.43 -1.83
CA LEU A 123 14.60 -12.66 -1.62
C LEU A 123 14.04 -13.54 -0.49
N ALA A 124 13.30 -12.97 0.45
CA ALA A 124 12.76 -13.74 1.57
C ALA A 124 11.68 -14.73 1.09
N PRO A 125 11.75 -16.01 1.50
CA PRO A 125 10.70 -16.98 1.21
C PRO A 125 9.35 -16.48 1.73
N LYS A 126 8.28 -16.63 0.93
CA LYS A 126 6.93 -16.14 1.29
C LYS A 126 6.48 -16.63 2.67
N ARG A 127 6.71 -17.91 3.00
CA ARG A 127 6.37 -18.48 4.32
C ARG A 127 7.09 -17.78 5.49
N THR A 128 8.31 -17.29 5.27
CA THR A 128 9.05 -16.51 6.29
C THR A 128 8.40 -15.16 6.52
N LEU A 129 8.04 -14.47 5.44
CA LEU A 129 7.30 -13.21 5.50
C LEU A 129 5.94 -13.38 6.17
N ASP A 130 5.21 -14.46 5.83
CA ASP A 130 3.91 -14.78 6.44
C ASP A 130 4.05 -14.95 7.95
N LYS A 131 5.06 -15.70 8.42
CA LYS A 131 5.33 -15.88 9.85
C LYS A 131 5.69 -14.56 10.55
N ILE A 132 6.46 -13.69 9.91
CA ILE A 132 6.79 -12.37 10.47
C ILE A 132 5.53 -11.53 10.63
N VAL A 133 4.69 -11.45 9.58
CA VAL A 133 3.43 -10.71 9.63
C VAL A 133 2.47 -11.32 10.65
N ALA A 134 2.33 -12.65 10.66
CA ALA A 134 1.46 -13.35 11.59
C ALA A 134 1.87 -13.10 13.06
N ARG A 135 3.17 -13.15 13.37
CA ARG A 135 3.68 -12.83 14.72
C ARG A 135 3.41 -11.37 15.10
N ALA A 136 3.69 -10.45 14.19
CA ALA A 136 3.49 -9.02 14.44
C ALA A 136 2.02 -8.65 14.70
N LEU A 137 1.07 -9.41 14.13
CA LEU A 137 -0.37 -9.19 14.25
C LEU A 137 -1.05 -10.12 15.29
N GLY A 138 -0.31 -11.05 15.90
CA GLY A 138 -0.90 -12.01 16.83
C GLY A 138 -1.72 -13.13 16.15
N LEU A 139 -1.46 -13.42 14.87
CA LEU A 139 -2.15 -14.46 14.07
C LEU A 139 -1.51 -15.85 14.19
N MET A 140 -0.58 -16.04 15.12
CA MET A 140 0.03 -17.36 15.34
C MET A 140 -0.90 -18.24 16.17
N PRO A 141 -1.01 -19.55 15.87
CA PRO A 141 -1.70 -20.49 16.72
C PRO A 141 -1.14 -20.42 18.15
N LYS A 142 -2.04 -20.51 19.13
CA LYS A 142 -1.65 -20.65 20.53
C LYS A 142 -1.15 -22.05 20.80
#